data_9fb13a3f2c5c1d5545848e8ee359090c
#
_entry.id   9fb13a3f2c5c1d5545848e8ee359090c
#
_cell.length_a   1.000
_cell.length_b   1.000
_cell.length_c   1.000
_cell.angle_alpha   90.00
_cell.angle_beta   90.00
_cell.angle_gamma   90.00
#
_symmetry.space_group_name_H-M   'P 1'
#
loop_
_entity.id
_entity.type
_entity.pdbx_description
1 polymer ?
#
loop_
_entity_poly.entity_id
_entity_poly.type
_entity_poly.pdbx_seq_one_letter_code
_entity_poly.pdbx_strand_id
1 'polypeptide(L)'
;MILETITIIIYSIALVLIFMYALAQLNLLFNYLAAKKKEENGPKFNFNNSEEIPFVTIQLPVFNELYVMDRLLDNIALMDYPKDKLEIQVLDDSTDETVATTKAHVDQLKAKGLDITHITRTNRQGFKAGALKEGLEIAKGEYVAIFDADFLPEPNWLKKTIPFFKDPEIGVVQTRWGHINRDYSTLTKIQAFALDAHFTLEQVGRSSKGHFINFNGTAGVWRKDCILDAGNWEGDTLTEDLDLSYRAQ
;
A
#
# COMPACT_ATOMS: atom_id res chain seq x y z
N MET A 1 -11.91 -43.86 -26.78
CA MET A 1 -10.71 -44.46 -26.14
C MET A 1 -9.55 -43.45 -26.02
N ILE A 2 -8.91 -42.99 -27.13
CA ILE A 2 -7.79 -42.04 -27.03
C ILE A 2 -8.19 -40.71 -26.35
N LEU A 3 -9.31 -40.11 -26.76
CA LEU A 3 -9.82 -38.86 -26.19
C LEU A 3 -10.16 -39.01 -24.69
N GLU A 4 -10.78 -40.09 -24.30
CA GLU A 4 -11.11 -40.42 -22.90
C GLU A 4 -9.84 -40.54 -22.06
N THR A 5 -8.83 -41.23 -22.58
CA THR A 5 -7.52 -41.36 -21.88
C THR A 5 -6.84 -40.00 -21.70
N ILE A 6 -6.84 -39.16 -22.75
CA ILE A 6 -6.26 -37.79 -22.66
C ILE A 6 -7.02 -36.97 -21.62
N THR A 7 -8.36 -37.02 -21.61
CA THR A 7 -9.17 -36.30 -20.63
C THR A 7 -8.86 -36.73 -19.21
N ILE A 8 -8.73 -38.03 -18.95
CA ILE A 8 -8.39 -38.56 -17.62
C ILE A 8 -6.99 -38.10 -17.18
N ILE A 9 -6.02 -38.10 -18.10
CA ILE A 9 -4.66 -37.65 -17.79
C ILE A 9 -4.68 -36.15 -17.40
N ILE A 10 -5.32 -35.30 -18.22
CA ILE A 10 -5.41 -33.85 -17.93
C ILE A 10 -6.12 -33.63 -16.60
N TYR A 11 -7.24 -34.31 -16.36
CA TYR A 11 -7.97 -34.19 -15.10
C TYR A 11 -7.13 -34.62 -13.89
N SER A 12 -6.39 -35.73 -14.01
CA SER A 12 -5.52 -36.23 -12.94
C SER A 12 -4.39 -35.24 -12.65
N ILE A 13 -3.76 -34.63 -13.67
CA ILE A 13 -2.75 -33.59 -13.51
C ILE A 13 -3.36 -32.38 -12.79
N ALA A 14 -4.53 -31.92 -13.20
CA ALA A 14 -5.22 -30.80 -12.57
C ALA A 14 -5.51 -31.08 -11.08
N LEU A 15 -5.97 -32.27 -10.74
CA LEU A 15 -6.19 -32.67 -9.34
C LEU A 15 -4.91 -32.66 -8.51
N VAL A 16 -3.79 -33.15 -9.06
CA VAL A 16 -2.48 -33.11 -8.38
C VAL A 16 -2.03 -31.67 -8.14
N LEU A 17 -2.18 -30.79 -9.15
CA LEU A 17 -1.83 -29.37 -8.99
C LEU A 17 -2.69 -28.67 -7.92
N ILE A 18 -4.00 -28.92 -7.91
CA ILE A 18 -4.91 -28.40 -6.88
C ILE A 18 -4.52 -28.91 -5.50
N PHE A 19 -4.18 -30.19 -5.38
CA PHE A 19 -3.73 -30.78 -4.11
C PHE A 19 -2.43 -30.15 -3.61
N MET A 20 -1.44 -29.98 -4.49
CA MET A 20 -0.18 -29.28 -4.16
C MET A 20 -0.43 -27.84 -3.72
N TYR A 21 -1.32 -27.12 -4.41
CA TYR A 21 -1.72 -25.77 -4.03
C TYR A 21 -2.39 -25.76 -2.63
N ALA A 22 -3.29 -26.70 -2.35
CA ALA A 22 -3.94 -26.81 -1.04
C ALA A 22 -2.93 -27.07 0.09
N LEU A 23 -1.90 -27.91 -0.15
CA LEU A 23 -0.81 -28.11 0.82
C LEU A 23 0.00 -26.85 1.05
N ALA A 24 0.27 -26.05 0.00
CA ALA A 24 0.95 -24.77 0.12
C ALA A 24 0.12 -23.80 0.98
N GLN A 25 -1.18 -23.68 0.74
CA GLN A 25 -2.09 -22.86 1.55
C GLN A 25 -2.14 -23.31 3.00
N LEU A 26 -2.15 -24.61 3.24
CA LEU A 26 -2.12 -25.17 4.60
C LEU A 26 -0.80 -24.80 5.32
N ASN A 27 0.33 -24.83 4.62
CA ASN A 27 1.60 -24.38 5.17
C ASN A 27 1.57 -22.87 5.54
N LEU A 28 1.00 -22.01 4.70
CA LEU A 28 0.81 -20.60 5.01
C LEU A 28 -0.07 -20.38 6.23
N LEU A 29 -1.14 -21.18 6.39
CA LEU A 29 -1.99 -21.14 7.59
C LEU A 29 -1.19 -21.45 8.87
N PHE A 30 -0.35 -22.49 8.85
CA PHE A 30 0.48 -22.83 10.01
C PHE A 30 1.49 -21.71 10.30
N ASN A 31 2.09 -21.12 9.29
CA ASN A 31 3.01 -19.98 9.43
C ASN A 31 2.30 -18.78 10.07
N TYR A 32 1.10 -18.43 9.58
CA TYR A 32 0.26 -17.38 10.16
C TYR A 32 -0.06 -17.65 11.63
N LEU A 33 -0.53 -18.88 11.97
CA LEU A 33 -0.88 -19.22 13.35
C LEU A 33 0.35 -19.17 14.31
N ALA A 34 1.52 -19.50 13.79
CA ALA A 34 2.77 -19.38 14.54
C ALA A 34 3.19 -17.90 14.72
N ALA A 35 3.02 -17.06 13.68
CA ALA A 35 3.31 -15.65 13.75
C ALA A 35 2.38 -14.93 14.73
N LYS A 36 1.08 -15.20 14.67
CA LYS A 36 0.07 -14.60 15.55
C LYS A 36 0.38 -14.76 17.04
N LYS A 37 1.02 -15.86 17.45
CA LYS A 37 1.45 -16.08 18.83
C LYS A 37 2.61 -15.17 19.27
N LYS A 38 3.36 -14.58 18.31
CA LYS A 38 4.52 -13.71 18.60
C LYS A 38 4.18 -12.21 18.55
N GLU A 39 3.00 -11.86 18.07
CA GLU A 39 2.60 -10.49 17.72
C GLU A 39 2.34 -9.55 18.92
N GLU A 40 2.42 -10.02 20.16
CA GLU A 40 2.09 -9.22 21.35
C GLU A 40 3.03 -8.02 21.63
N ASN A 41 4.18 -7.91 20.93
CA ASN A 41 5.15 -6.83 21.13
C ASN A 41 5.71 -6.30 19.81
N GLY A 42 4.92 -5.51 19.09
CA GLY A 42 5.45 -4.75 17.96
C GLY A 42 6.58 -3.79 18.38
N PRO A 43 7.44 -3.34 17.43
CA PRO A 43 8.55 -2.45 17.75
C PRO A 43 8.04 -1.16 18.37
N LYS A 44 8.62 -0.76 19.51
CA LYS A 44 8.26 0.49 20.20
C LYS A 44 9.13 1.63 19.67
N PHE A 45 8.50 2.77 19.45
CA PHE A 45 9.17 4.01 19.03
C PHE A 45 8.79 5.15 19.99
N ASN A 46 9.78 6.01 20.32
CA ASN A 46 9.53 7.14 21.19
C ASN A 46 9.22 8.39 20.36
N PHE A 47 7.95 8.67 20.12
CA PHE A 47 7.50 9.86 19.40
C PHE A 47 7.59 11.17 20.23
N ASN A 48 8.11 11.13 21.46
CA ASN A 48 8.33 12.34 22.26
C ASN A 48 9.69 13.00 21.96
N ASN A 49 10.63 12.28 21.32
CA ASN A 49 11.91 12.84 20.89
C ASN A 49 11.82 13.26 19.41
N SER A 50 11.59 14.55 19.18
CA SER A 50 11.40 15.09 17.83
C SER A 50 12.61 14.90 16.89
N GLU A 51 13.82 14.81 17.43
CA GLU A 51 15.04 14.63 16.64
C GLU A 51 15.13 13.21 16.02
N GLU A 52 14.56 12.22 16.68
CA GLU A 52 14.56 10.83 16.20
C GLU A 52 13.36 10.52 15.27
N ILE A 53 12.36 11.40 15.20
CA ILE A 53 11.19 11.18 14.34
C ILE A 53 11.60 11.43 12.89
N PRO A 54 11.50 10.39 12.01
CA PRO A 54 11.89 10.55 10.63
C PRO A 54 10.90 11.40 9.85
N PHE A 55 11.36 12.00 8.76
CA PHE A 55 10.51 12.75 7.85
C PHE A 55 9.76 11.77 6.92
N VAL A 56 8.45 11.95 6.80
CA VAL A 56 7.57 11.11 5.96
C VAL A 56 6.93 11.96 4.88
N THR A 57 6.96 11.48 3.64
CA THR A 57 6.15 12.00 2.54
C THR A 57 4.96 11.08 2.30
N ILE A 58 3.74 11.61 2.32
CA ILE A 58 2.53 10.89 1.87
C ILE A 58 2.29 11.25 0.41
N GLN A 59 2.23 10.25 -0.45
CA GLN A 59 1.88 10.38 -1.87
C GLN A 59 0.45 9.90 -2.10
N LEU A 60 -0.36 10.75 -2.72
CA LEU A 60 -1.76 10.52 -3.05
C LEU A 60 -1.91 10.59 -4.58
N PRO A 61 -1.73 9.47 -5.30
CA PRO A 61 -1.97 9.43 -6.75
C PRO A 61 -3.47 9.52 -7.04
N VAL A 62 -3.85 10.44 -7.93
CA VAL A 62 -5.26 10.78 -8.23
C VAL A 62 -5.50 10.82 -9.74
N PHE A 63 -6.63 10.28 -10.19
CA PHE A 63 -7.11 10.40 -11.55
C PHE A 63 -8.64 10.35 -11.65
N ASN A 64 -9.28 11.51 -11.85
CA ASN A 64 -10.74 11.65 -12.00
C ASN A 64 -11.54 11.09 -10.81
N GLU A 65 -11.14 11.45 -9.60
CA GLU A 65 -11.67 10.93 -8.32
C GLU A 65 -12.51 11.98 -7.56
N LEU A 66 -13.30 12.80 -8.27
CA LEU A 66 -14.03 13.95 -7.77
C LEU A 66 -14.79 13.69 -6.45
N TYR A 67 -15.47 12.55 -6.35
CA TYR A 67 -16.40 12.27 -5.24
C TYR A 67 -15.72 11.80 -3.95
N VAL A 68 -14.46 11.44 -3.97
CA VAL A 68 -13.74 10.90 -2.81
C VAL A 68 -12.62 11.81 -2.31
N MET A 69 -12.20 12.80 -3.12
CA MET A 69 -11.05 13.65 -2.82
C MET A 69 -11.21 14.45 -1.52
N ASP A 70 -12.36 15.09 -1.29
CA ASP A 70 -12.57 15.88 -0.08
C ASP A 70 -12.43 15.01 1.17
N ARG A 71 -13.03 13.82 1.13
CA ARG A 71 -12.98 12.87 2.24
C ARG A 71 -11.55 12.36 2.49
N LEU A 72 -10.78 12.08 1.42
CA LEU A 72 -9.39 11.67 1.52
C LEU A 72 -8.56 12.76 2.17
N LEU A 73 -8.62 13.99 1.64
CA LEU A 73 -7.81 15.12 2.10
C LEU A 73 -8.11 15.49 3.56
N ASP A 74 -9.39 15.52 3.94
CA ASP A 74 -9.79 15.74 5.32
C ASP A 74 -9.28 14.63 6.25
N ASN A 75 -9.33 13.37 5.81
CA ASN A 75 -8.82 12.24 6.59
C ASN A 75 -7.29 12.31 6.75
N ILE A 76 -6.55 12.59 5.69
CA ILE A 76 -5.08 12.74 5.75
C ILE A 76 -4.67 13.93 6.63
N ALA A 77 -5.46 15.00 6.63
CA ALA A 77 -5.22 16.15 7.51
C ALA A 77 -5.34 15.83 9.03
N LEU A 78 -6.03 14.74 9.37
CA LEU A 78 -6.14 14.23 10.75
C LEU A 78 -4.97 13.33 11.17
N MET A 79 -3.97 13.12 10.31
CA MET A 79 -2.84 12.25 10.62
C MET A 79 -2.11 12.72 11.88
N ASP A 80 -2.03 11.85 12.88
CA ASP A 80 -1.34 12.09 14.16
C ASP A 80 0.17 11.86 13.99
N TYR A 81 0.83 12.82 13.33
CA TYR A 81 2.28 12.87 13.12
C TYR A 81 2.75 14.33 13.21
N PRO A 82 4.00 14.60 13.66
CA PRO A 82 4.50 15.98 13.75
C PRO A 82 4.44 16.67 12.38
N LYS A 83 3.81 17.84 12.32
CA LYS A 83 3.57 18.55 11.05
C LYS A 83 4.86 19.00 10.37
N ASP A 84 5.90 19.27 11.14
CA ASP A 84 7.24 19.64 10.66
C ASP A 84 8.04 18.42 10.14
N LYS A 85 7.49 17.22 10.31
CA LYS A 85 8.06 15.94 9.84
C LYS A 85 7.16 15.23 8.82
N LEU A 86 6.15 15.92 8.29
CA LEU A 86 5.17 15.35 7.37
C LEU A 86 4.99 16.26 6.16
N GLU A 87 5.22 15.71 4.98
CA GLU A 87 4.88 16.28 3.69
C GLU A 87 3.74 15.50 3.03
N ILE A 88 2.85 16.17 2.35
CA ILE A 88 1.76 15.55 1.59
C ILE A 88 1.86 16.01 0.13
N GLN A 89 1.94 15.06 -0.79
CA GLN A 89 1.96 15.29 -2.24
C GLN A 89 0.67 14.72 -2.85
N VAL A 90 -0.17 15.57 -3.39
CA VAL A 90 -1.32 15.14 -4.20
C VAL A 90 -0.87 15.10 -5.65
N LEU A 91 -0.67 13.88 -6.17
CA LEU A 91 -0.15 13.63 -7.53
C LEU A 91 -1.34 13.47 -8.48
N ASP A 92 -1.78 14.57 -9.06
CA ASP A 92 -3.06 14.66 -9.76
C ASP A 92 -2.87 14.65 -11.28
N ASP A 93 -3.27 13.54 -11.90
CA ASP A 93 -3.30 13.33 -13.33
C ASP A 93 -4.71 13.55 -13.94
N SER A 94 -5.65 14.10 -13.17
CA SER A 94 -7.04 14.26 -13.58
C SER A 94 -7.20 15.20 -14.77
N THR A 95 -8.27 14.97 -15.52
CA THR A 95 -8.64 15.75 -16.72
C THR A 95 -10.03 16.38 -16.60
N ASP A 96 -10.68 16.18 -15.48
CA ASP A 96 -12.02 16.66 -15.17
C ASP A 96 -12.02 17.72 -14.05
N GLU A 97 -13.17 17.96 -13.45
CA GLU A 97 -13.38 18.91 -12.37
C GLU A 97 -12.59 18.58 -11.08
N THR A 98 -12.06 17.36 -10.95
CA THR A 98 -11.23 16.91 -9.81
C THR A 98 -10.06 17.88 -9.61
N VAL A 99 -9.39 18.34 -10.68
CA VAL A 99 -8.23 19.24 -10.58
C VAL A 99 -8.57 20.52 -9.83
N ALA A 100 -9.65 21.18 -10.21
CA ALA A 100 -10.03 22.46 -9.61
C ALA A 100 -10.48 22.29 -8.15
N THR A 101 -11.28 21.26 -7.87
CA THR A 101 -11.77 20.95 -6.53
C THR A 101 -10.61 20.57 -5.58
N THR A 102 -9.74 19.68 -6.02
CA THR A 102 -8.54 19.26 -5.28
C THR A 102 -7.65 20.45 -4.96
N LYS A 103 -7.37 21.30 -5.97
CA LYS A 103 -6.55 22.49 -5.76
C LYS A 103 -7.13 23.41 -4.69
N ALA A 104 -8.42 23.71 -4.76
CA ALA A 104 -9.06 24.58 -3.78
C ALA A 104 -9.00 24.02 -2.35
N HIS A 105 -9.16 22.69 -2.19
CA HIS A 105 -9.06 22.04 -0.89
C HIS A 105 -7.61 22.02 -0.37
N VAL A 106 -6.64 21.70 -1.21
CA VAL A 106 -5.21 21.76 -0.87
C VAL A 106 -4.81 23.17 -0.41
N ASP A 107 -5.24 24.22 -1.10
CA ASP A 107 -4.95 25.60 -0.73
C ASP A 107 -5.52 25.93 0.68
N GLN A 108 -6.72 25.42 1.02
CA GLN A 108 -7.31 25.56 2.36
C GLN A 108 -6.50 24.83 3.45
N LEU A 109 -6.06 23.60 3.17
CA LEU A 109 -5.26 22.81 4.13
C LEU A 109 -3.87 23.43 4.32
N LYS A 110 -3.27 23.95 3.26
CA LYS A 110 -2.01 24.69 3.32
C LYS A 110 -2.12 25.94 4.18
N ALA A 111 -3.23 26.68 4.06
CA ALA A 111 -3.52 27.85 4.89
C ALA A 111 -3.69 27.48 6.39
N LYS A 112 -4.07 26.23 6.70
CA LYS A 112 -4.13 25.68 8.06
C LYS A 112 -2.76 25.18 8.58
N GLY A 113 -1.69 25.35 7.80
CA GLY A 113 -0.33 25.02 8.18
C GLY A 113 0.12 23.59 7.90
N LEU A 114 -0.54 22.88 6.97
CA LEU A 114 -0.04 21.60 6.48
C LEU A 114 0.98 21.82 5.37
N ASP A 115 2.06 21.03 5.37
CA ASP A 115 3.01 20.97 4.23
C ASP A 115 2.40 20.04 3.15
N ILE A 116 1.50 20.61 2.36
CA ILE A 116 0.77 19.91 1.31
C ILE A 116 0.93 20.61 -0.04
N THR A 117 1.17 19.84 -1.10
CA THR A 117 1.37 20.34 -2.46
C THR A 117 0.50 19.57 -3.45
N HIS A 118 -0.20 20.33 -4.32
CA HIS A 118 -0.92 19.78 -5.47
C HIS A 118 0.02 19.78 -6.67
N ILE A 119 0.35 18.60 -7.17
CA ILE A 119 1.29 18.37 -8.27
C ILE A 119 0.49 17.84 -9.45
N THR A 120 0.50 18.59 -10.56
CA THR A 120 -0.17 18.20 -11.79
C THR A 120 0.86 17.98 -12.89
N ARG A 121 0.61 17.02 -13.78
CA ARG A 121 1.48 16.73 -14.91
C ARG A 121 0.83 17.12 -16.23
N THR A 122 1.64 17.54 -17.22
CA THR A 122 1.16 17.87 -18.56
C THR A 122 0.93 16.65 -19.44
N ASN A 123 1.53 15.52 -19.06
CA ASN A 123 1.34 14.23 -19.69
C ASN A 123 1.11 13.17 -18.62
N ARG A 124 0.44 12.09 -18.97
CA ARG A 124 0.15 10.97 -18.08
C ARG A 124 1.04 9.76 -18.36
N GLN A 125 2.28 10.00 -18.76
CA GLN A 125 3.22 8.92 -19.10
C GLN A 125 3.48 8.05 -17.86
N GLY A 126 3.38 6.73 -18.03
CA GLY A 126 3.56 5.76 -16.94
C GLY A 126 2.41 5.73 -15.93
N PHE A 127 1.30 6.44 -16.17
CA PHE A 127 0.11 6.45 -15.30
C PHE A 127 0.47 6.69 -13.81
N LYS A 128 -0.03 5.86 -12.90
CA LYS A 128 0.24 5.94 -11.46
C LYS A 128 1.74 5.79 -11.15
N ALA A 129 2.42 4.84 -11.77
CA ALA A 129 3.86 4.66 -11.60
C ALA A 129 4.64 5.93 -11.97
N GLY A 130 4.30 6.57 -13.10
CA GLY A 130 4.92 7.83 -13.51
C GLY A 130 4.66 8.97 -12.53
N ALA A 131 3.44 9.07 -11.98
CA ALA A 131 3.11 10.07 -10.95
C ALA A 131 3.92 9.85 -9.66
N LEU A 132 3.97 8.60 -9.17
CA LEU A 132 4.75 8.23 -7.99
C LEU A 132 6.25 8.51 -8.20
N LYS A 133 6.78 8.19 -9.38
CA LYS A 133 8.18 8.43 -9.75
C LYS A 133 8.55 9.91 -9.71
N GLU A 134 7.78 10.76 -10.38
CA GLU A 134 8.02 12.20 -10.40
C GLU A 134 7.84 12.83 -8.99
N GLY A 135 6.83 12.38 -8.23
CA GLY A 135 6.66 12.79 -6.84
C GLY A 135 7.83 12.39 -5.94
N LEU A 136 8.43 11.22 -6.19
CA LEU A 136 9.56 10.71 -5.41
C LEU A 136 10.81 11.57 -5.57
N GLU A 137 11.05 12.14 -6.76
CA GLU A 137 12.21 13.01 -7.05
C GLU A 137 12.25 14.25 -6.14
N ILE A 138 11.09 14.78 -5.79
CA ILE A 138 10.96 15.99 -4.96
C ILE A 138 10.52 15.68 -3.52
N ALA A 139 10.28 14.41 -3.18
CA ALA A 139 9.86 13.99 -1.86
C ALA A 139 10.95 14.26 -0.81
N LYS A 140 10.60 14.94 0.28
CA LYS A 140 11.52 15.27 1.39
C LYS A 140 11.73 14.09 2.34
N GLY A 141 10.75 13.16 2.41
CA GLY A 141 10.73 12.08 3.38
C GLY A 141 11.78 11.01 3.13
N GLU A 142 12.35 10.50 4.21
CA GLU A 142 13.12 9.25 4.23
C GLU A 142 12.21 8.03 3.96
N TYR A 143 10.93 8.20 4.32
CA TYR A 143 9.88 7.21 4.11
C TYR A 143 8.75 7.79 3.28
N VAL A 144 8.19 6.97 2.39
CA VAL A 144 7.11 7.35 1.49
C VAL A 144 5.90 6.46 1.75
N ALA A 145 4.83 7.06 2.23
CA ALA A 145 3.53 6.40 2.41
C ALA A 145 2.66 6.64 1.18
N ILE A 146 1.94 5.63 0.72
CA ILE A 146 1.11 5.71 -0.48
C ILE A 146 -0.33 5.35 -0.13
N PHE A 147 -1.28 6.22 -0.53
CA PHE A 147 -2.72 5.95 -0.40
C PHE A 147 -3.44 6.31 -1.69
N ASP A 148 -4.22 5.37 -2.19
CA ASP A 148 -5.17 5.62 -3.27
C ASP A 148 -6.33 6.51 -2.78
N ALA A 149 -7.05 7.13 -3.69
CA ALA A 149 -8.06 8.15 -3.38
C ALA A 149 -9.23 7.65 -2.52
N ASP A 150 -9.50 6.36 -2.52
CA ASP A 150 -10.59 5.71 -1.77
C ASP A 150 -10.17 5.17 -0.39
N PHE A 151 -8.90 5.38 0.01
CA PHE A 151 -8.36 4.93 1.31
C PHE A 151 -8.52 5.98 2.41
N LEU A 152 -8.85 5.50 3.62
CA LEU A 152 -8.99 6.33 4.81
C LEU A 152 -8.16 5.74 5.95
N PRO A 153 -6.86 6.09 6.05
CA PRO A 153 -6.02 5.61 7.15
C PRO A 153 -6.49 6.14 8.51
N GLU A 154 -6.27 5.33 9.56
CA GLU A 154 -6.47 5.80 10.93
C GLU A 154 -5.46 6.93 11.27
N PRO A 155 -5.82 7.91 12.10
CA PRO A 155 -4.91 9.01 12.45
C PRO A 155 -3.53 8.56 12.97
N ASN A 156 -3.47 7.48 13.72
CA ASN A 156 -2.23 6.93 14.29
C ASN A 156 -1.49 5.94 13.37
N TRP A 157 -1.87 5.86 12.08
CA TRP A 157 -1.35 4.87 11.14
C TRP A 157 0.18 4.95 10.96
N LEU A 158 0.73 6.16 10.80
CA LEU A 158 2.18 6.35 10.72
C LEU A 158 2.88 5.94 12.01
N LYS A 159 2.30 6.23 13.17
CA LYS A 159 2.86 5.82 14.47
C LYS A 159 2.88 4.29 14.65
N LYS A 160 2.03 3.57 13.94
CA LYS A 160 2.00 2.10 13.93
C LYS A 160 2.97 1.49 12.94
N THR A 161 3.28 2.16 11.83
CA THR A 161 4.09 1.61 10.72
C THR A 161 5.57 2.00 10.78
N ILE A 162 5.88 3.26 11.07
CA ILE A 162 7.25 3.76 11.13
C ILE A 162 8.17 3.01 12.09
N PRO A 163 7.71 2.55 13.26
CA PRO A 163 8.58 1.82 14.19
C PRO A 163 9.26 0.57 13.61
N PHE A 164 8.68 -0.07 12.60
CA PHE A 164 9.25 -1.26 11.97
C PHE A 164 10.56 -0.96 11.23
N PHE A 165 10.74 0.25 10.74
CA PHE A 165 11.94 0.66 10.02
C PHE A 165 13.18 0.89 10.90
N LYS A 166 13.08 0.65 12.21
CA LYS A 166 14.27 0.50 13.07
C LYS A 166 15.14 -0.68 12.64
N ASP A 167 14.53 -1.68 12.04
CA ASP A 167 15.24 -2.74 11.35
C ASP A 167 15.67 -2.21 9.97
N PRO A 168 16.99 -2.11 9.69
CA PRO A 168 17.48 -1.61 8.41
C PRO A 168 17.16 -2.52 7.23
N GLU A 169 16.89 -3.81 7.47
CA GLU A 169 16.52 -4.77 6.44
C GLU A 169 15.08 -4.60 5.93
N ILE A 170 14.26 -3.81 6.65
CA ILE A 170 12.88 -3.56 6.23
C ILE A 170 12.84 -2.43 5.22
N GLY A 171 12.56 -2.76 3.95
CA GLY A 171 12.35 -1.81 2.85
C GLY A 171 10.92 -1.33 2.73
N VAL A 172 9.94 -2.16 3.08
CA VAL A 172 8.50 -1.84 2.97
C VAL A 172 7.70 -2.40 4.14
N VAL A 173 6.71 -1.64 4.58
CA VAL A 173 5.68 -2.08 5.54
C VAL A 173 4.32 -1.98 4.86
N GLN A 174 3.72 -3.12 4.52
CA GLN A 174 2.37 -3.22 3.98
C GLN A 174 1.38 -3.40 5.12
N THR A 175 0.32 -2.59 5.15
CA THR A 175 -0.75 -2.76 6.12
C THR A 175 -1.95 -3.49 5.52
N ARG A 176 -2.75 -4.10 6.39
CA ARG A 176 -3.98 -4.77 5.98
C ARG A 176 -5.07 -3.73 5.68
N TRP A 177 -5.83 -3.98 4.62
CA TRP A 177 -7.01 -3.19 4.28
C TRP A 177 -8.26 -3.70 4.99
N GLY A 178 -9.19 -2.79 5.23
CA GLY A 178 -10.54 -3.10 5.69
C GLY A 178 -11.58 -2.51 4.75
N HIS A 179 -12.71 -3.19 4.59
CA HIS A 179 -13.83 -2.67 3.81
C HIS A 179 -14.71 -1.77 4.67
N ILE A 180 -14.91 -0.52 4.27
CA ILE A 180 -15.84 0.42 4.93
C ILE A 180 -17.28 -0.08 4.81
N ASN A 181 -17.62 -0.69 3.68
CA ASN A 181 -18.96 -1.17 3.36
C ASN A 181 -19.14 -2.69 3.58
N ARG A 182 -18.35 -3.32 4.46
CA ARG A 182 -18.36 -4.77 4.69
C ARG A 182 -19.76 -5.35 4.87
N ASP A 183 -20.60 -4.67 5.65
CA ASP A 183 -21.94 -5.16 6.04
C ASP A 183 -23.07 -4.72 5.09
N TYR A 184 -22.74 -4.04 3.99
CA TYR A 184 -23.71 -3.52 3.05
C TYR A 184 -24.50 -4.61 2.31
N SER A 185 -23.82 -5.70 1.89
CA SER A 185 -24.43 -6.80 1.15
C SER A 185 -23.68 -8.12 1.35
N THR A 186 -24.28 -9.23 0.89
CA THR A 186 -23.60 -10.54 0.88
C THR A 186 -22.33 -10.48 0.00
N LEU A 187 -22.38 -9.79 -1.14
CA LEU A 187 -21.23 -9.63 -2.01
C LEU A 187 -20.08 -8.90 -1.31
N THR A 188 -20.36 -7.79 -0.64
CA THR A 188 -19.31 -7.04 0.08
C THR A 188 -18.73 -7.83 1.25
N LYS A 189 -19.52 -8.68 1.92
CA LYS A 189 -19.00 -9.61 2.95
C LYS A 189 -18.06 -10.67 2.37
N ILE A 190 -18.39 -11.22 1.20
CA ILE A 190 -17.53 -12.21 0.51
C ILE A 190 -16.23 -11.55 0.06
N GLN A 191 -16.29 -10.33 -0.50
CA GLN A 191 -15.11 -9.56 -0.90
C GLN A 191 -14.22 -9.26 0.30
N ALA A 192 -14.79 -8.82 1.41
CA ALA A 192 -14.05 -8.55 2.65
C ALA A 192 -13.39 -9.82 3.20
N PHE A 193 -14.10 -10.97 3.17
CA PHE A 193 -13.54 -12.25 3.59
C PHE A 193 -12.35 -12.69 2.73
N ALA A 194 -12.46 -12.55 1.40
CA ALA A 194 -11.38 -12.90 0.48
C ALA A 194 -10.13 -12.02 0.73
N LEU A 195 -10.34 -10.70 0.93
CA LEU A 195 -9.26 -9.77 1.24
C LEU A 195 -8.63 -10.05 2.61
N ASP A 196 -9.44 -10.38 3.62
CA ASP A 196 -8.96 -10.78 4.93
C ASP A 196 -8.06 -12.02 4.84
N ALA A 197 -8.44 -13.02 4.02
CA ALA A 197 -7.63 -14.21 3.79
C ALA A 197 -6.30 -13.86 3.10
N HIS A 198 -6.32 -12.99 2.09
CA HIS A 198 -5.10 -12.52 1.41
C HIS A 198 -4.11 -11.91 2.40
N PHE A 199 -4.53 -10.92 3.19
CA PHE A 199 -3.62 -10.25 4.13
C PHE A 199 -3.18 -11.14 5.28
N THR A 200 -4.06 -11.99 5.83
CA THR A 200 -3.73 -12.79 6.99
C THR A 200 -2.99 -14.07 6.62
N LEU A 201 -3.52 -14.88 5.69
CA LEU A 201 -2.91 -16.16 5.36
C LEU A 201 -1.72 -16.00 4.41
N GLU A 202 -1.88 -15.22 3.34
CA GLU A 202 -0.81 -15.12 2.34
C GLU A 202 0.28 -14.15 2.77
N GLN A 203 -0.04 -12.88 3.03
CA GLN A 203 0.98 -11.88 3.32
C GLN A 203 1.69 -12.16 4.66
N VAL A 204 0.97 -12.34 5.77
CA VAL A 204 1.60 -12.63 7.05
C VAL A 204 2.24 -14.02 7.07
N GLY A 205 1.59 -15.02 6.43
CA GLY A 205 2.14 -16.37 6.33
C GLY A 205 3.48 -16.42 5.58
N ARG A 206 3.64 -15.61 4.53
CA ARG A 206 4.89 -15.45 3.79
C ARG A 206 5.92 -14.65 4.58
N SER A 207 5.57 -13.43 5.00
CA SER A 207 6.46 -12.51 5.71
C SER A 207 7.06 -13.14 6.97
N SER A 208 6.28 -13.90 7.73
CA SER A 208 6.73 -14.56 8.97
C SER A 208 7.86 -15.56 8.80
N LYS A 209 8.15 -15.98 7.59
CA LYS A 209 9.22 -16.92 7.21
C LYS A 209 10.27 -16.30 6.30
N GLY A 210 10.24 -14.99 6.11
CA GLY A 210 11.18 -14.30 5.21
C GLY A 210 10.94 -14.62 3.72
N HIS A 211 9.71 -15.03 3.36
CA HIS A 211 9.34 -15.15 1.95
C HIS A 211 8.90 -13.81 1.40
N PHE A 212 9.03 -13.64 0.10
CA PHE A 212 8.63 -12.43 -0.60
C PHE A 212 7.16 -12.08 -0.36
N ILE A 213 6.92 -10.80 -0.09
CA ILE A 213 5.59 -10.21 0.03
C ILE A 213 5.34 -9.26 -1.13
N ASN A 214 4.09 -8.97 -1.39
CA ASN A 214 3.71 -7.97 -2.39
C ASN A 214 3.29 -6.69 -1.68
N PHE A 215 3.80 -5.55 -2.13
CA PHE A 215 3.12 -4.29 -1.92
C PHE A 215 1.88 -4.28 -2.81
N ASN A 216 0.74 -3.89 -2.26
CA ASN A 216 -0.55 -3.96 -2.98
C ASN A 216 -0.97 -2.58 -3.52
N GLY A 217 -0.02 -1.76 -3.93
CA GLY A 217 -0.23 -0.46 -4.55
C GLY A 217 -0.62 0.68 -3.61
N THR A 218 -1.10 0.37 -2.40
CA THR A 218 -1.65 1.36 -1.46
C THR A 218 -1.56 0.89 -0.02
N ALA A 219 -1.78 1.82 0.93
CA ALA A 219 -1.75 1.58 2.37
C ALA A 219 -0.45 0.89 2.85
N GLY A 220 0.67 1.32 2.33
CA GLY A 220 1.99 0.89 2.75
C GLY A 220 2.98 2.04 2.83
N VAL A 221 4.06 1.81 3.55
CA VAL A 221 5.20 2.74 3.68
C VAL A 221 6.43 2.08 3.11
N TRP A 222 7.15 2.80 2.29
CA TRP A 222 8.44 2.40 1.74
C TRP A 222 9.58 3.22 2.35
N ARG A 223 10.74 2.59 2.54
CA ARG A 223 11.99 3.32 2.66
C ARG A 223 12.34 3.91 1.29
N LYS A 224 12.55 5.22 1.18
CA LYS A 224 12.82 5.90 -0.09
C LYS A 224 14.04 5.30 -0.79
N ASP A 225 15.12 5.04 -0.06
CA ASP A 225 16.34 4.47 -0.62
C ASP A 225 16.11 3.07 -1.18
N CYS A 226 15.21 2.26 -0.59
CA CYS A 226 14.86 0.95 -1.11
C CYS A 226 14.14 1.05 -2.48
N ILE A 227 13.25 2.03 -2.66
CA ILE A 227 12.62 2.28 -3.98
C ILE A 227 13.69 2.65 -5.02
N LEU A 228 14.63 3.52 -4.64
CA LEU A 228 15.69 4.00 -5.53
C LEU A 228 16.67 2.88 -5.90
N ASP A 229 17.09 2.08 -4.92
CA ASP A 229 17.99 0.93 -5.11
C ASP A 229 17.36 -0.14 -6.01
N ALA A 230 16.06 -0.36 -5.87
CA ALA A 230 15.28 -1.24 -6.75
C ALA A 230 15.06 -0.70 -8.18
N GLY A 231 15.59 0.48 -8.53
CA GLY A 231 15.46 1.09 -9.86
C GLY A 231 14.24 2.00 -10.02
N ASN A 232 13.56 2.37 -8.92
CA ASN A 232 12.40 3.28 -8.89
C ASN A 232 11.13 2.65 -9.53
N TRP A 233 10.05 3.41 -9.60
CA TRP A 233 8.79 3.01 -10.22
C TRP A 233 8.95 2.88 -11.74
N GLU A 234 8.41 1.82 -12.31
CA GLU A 234 8.38 1.57 -13.75
C GLU A 234 6.93 1.49 -14.25
N GLY A 235 6.63 2.20 -15.33
CA GLY A 235 5.27 2.33 -15.89
C GLY A 235 5.03 1.49 -17.14
N ASP A 236 5.89 0.54 -17.44
CA ASP A 236 5.79 -0.38 -18.58
C ASP A 236 5.03 -1.67 -18.25
N THR A 237 4.65 -1.85 -16.98
CA THR A 237 3.83 -2.94 -16.48
C THR A 237 2.45 -2.46 -16.03
N LEU A 238 1.46 -3.38 -15.95
CA LEU A 238 0.13 -3.09 -15.42
C LEU A 238 0.07 -3.12 -13.88
N THR A 239 1.12 -3.62 -13.24
CA THR A 239 1.20 -3.86 -11.79
C THR A 239 2.54 -3.35 -11.29
N GLU A 240 2.67 -2.02 -11.26
CA GLU A 240 3.88 -1.30 -10.84
C GLU A 240 4.29 -1.65 -9.41
N ASP A 241 3.33 -1.93 -8.57
CA ASP A 241 3.48 -2.32 -7.17
C ASP A 241 4.10 -3.71 -7.02
N LEU A 242 3.61 -4.67 -7.79
CA LEU A 242 4.14 -6.03 -7.81
C LEU A 242 5.56 -6.04 -8.38
N ASP A 243 5.79 -5.35 -9.49
CA ASP A 243 7.08 -5.23 -10.14
C ASP A 243 8.14 -4.65 -9.17
N LEU A 244 7.86 -3.48 -8.56
CA LEU A 244 8.76 -2.90 -7.58
C LEU A 244 9.00 -3.84 -6.38
N SER A 245 7.95 -4.52 -5.91
CA SER A 245 8.06 -5.47 -4.78
C SER A 245 9.06 -6.59 -5.06
N TYR A 246 9.07 -7.12 -6.28
CA TYR A 246 10.01 -8.19 -6.66
C TYR A 246 11.43 -7.68 -6.93
N ARG A 247 11.59 -6.46 -7.43
CA ARG A 247 12.93 -5.87 -7.63
C ARG A 247 13.58 -5.45 -6.31
N ALA A 248 12.78 -5.14 -5.28
CA ALA A 248 13.25 -4.71 -3.97
C ALA A 248 13.63 -5.85 -3.02
N GLN A 249 13.29 -7.09 -3.33
CA GLN A 249 13.51 -8.30 -2.51
C GLN A 249 14.54 -9.24 -3.15
#